data_b399e4893d17634950080ddcbc00a281
#
_entry.id   b399e4893d17634950080ddcbc00a281
#
_cell.length_a   1.000
_cell.length_b   1.000
_cell.length_c   1.000
_cell.angle_alpha   90.00
_cell.angle_beta   90.00
_cell.angle_gamma   90.00
#
_symmetry.space_group_name_H-M   'P 1'
#
loop_
_entity.id
_entity.type
_entity.pdbx_description
1 polymer ?
#
loop_
_entity_poly.entity_id
_entity_poly.type
_entity_poly.pdbx_seq_one_letter_code
_entity_poly.pdbx_strand_id
1 'polypeptide(L)'
;KKFIFGLIFSLSSFSFADVSLSGNIAITSDYVWRGMTQNAGDPSVSGGFDLEDDSGFYLGVWAANVSADDDDTVAGSGSMELDGYLGYSGSFNDDAGYDIGYIAYTYPNYDSWDFEEVYLTFDFYGVYVSYAAGMDSANDYYEVGYGVDAGPGSFSISYGDYDNTGSNYLIGYD
;
A
#
# COMPACT_ATOMS: atom_id res chain seq x y z
N LYS A 1 -23.41 -5.31 4.94
CA LYS A 1 -22.38 -4.72 4.07
C LYS A 1 -21.71 -3.61 4.85
N LYS A 2 -20.46 -3.80 5.24
CA LYS A 2 -19.64 -2.73 5.83
C LYS A 2 -19.13 -1.87 4.67
N PHE A 3 -19.19 -0.56 4.79
CA PHE A 3 -18.54 0.38 3.87
C PHE A 3 -17.17 0.69 4.45
N ILE A 4 -16.13 0.55 3.63
CA ILE A 4 -14.78 0.99 3.99
C ILE A 4 -14.80 2.51 3.87
N PHE A 5 -14.58 3.19 4.99
CA PHE A 5 -14.47 4.64 5.05
C PHE A 5 -13.07 4.99 5.52
N GLY A 6 -12.33 5.74 4.72
CA GLY A 6 -10.99 6.19 5.04
C GLY A 6 -10.94 7.72 5.08
N LEU A 7 -10.22 8.27 6.04
CA LEU A 7 -9.91 9.68 6.14
C LEU A 7 -8.38 9.82 6.19
N ILE A 8 -7.80 10.41 5.14
CA ILE A 8 -6.35 10.61 5.01
C ILE A 8 -6.04 12.08 5.31
N PHE A 9 -5.12 12.32 6.23
CA PHE A 9 -4.55 13.63 6.49
C PHE A 9 -3.12 13.65 5.99
N SER A 10 -2.84 14.50 5.00
CA SER A 10 -1.46 14.79 4.61
C SER A 10 -0.85 15.79 5.58
N LEU A 11 0.28 15.45 6.16
CA LEU A 11 1.10 16.35 6.96
C LEU A 11 1.98 17.18 6.02
N SER A 12 2.26 18.43 6.42
CA SER A 12 3.00 19.40 5.60
C SER A 12 4.33 18.83 5.10
N SER A 13 4.60 19.06 3.81
CA SER A 13 5.89 18.74 3.20
C SER A 13 6.95 19.76 3.59
N PHE A 14 8.16 19.29 3.90
CA PHE A 14 9.35 20.13 4.07
C PHE A 14 10.32 19.77 2.96
N SER A 15 10.76 20.77 2.19
CA SER A 15 11.78 20.56 1.16
C SER A 15 13.13 21.09 1.67
N PHE A 16 14.16 20.26 1.53
CA PHE A 16 15.56 20.66 1.71
C PHE A 16 16.24 20.45 0.38
N ALA A 17 16.70 21.52 -0.30
CA ALA A 17 17.43 21.44 -1.57
C ALA A 17 17.11 20.15 -2.33
N ASP A 18 16.77 19.69 -3.21
CA ASP A 18 16.57 18.45 -3.98
C ASP A 18 15.91 17.24 -3.24
N VAL A 19 15.51 17.36 -1.93
CA VAL A 19 14.85 16.30 -1.16
C VAL A 19 13.58 16.83 -0.49
N SER A 20 12.48 16.12 -0.65
CA SER A 20 11.21 16.38 0.03
C SER A 20 10.93 15.32 1.11
N LEU A 21 10.39 15.76 2.24
CA LEU A 21 9.85 14.91 3.30
C LEU A 21 8.35 15.12 3.37
N SER A 22 7.60 14.06 3.26
CA SER A 22 6.15 14.07 3.47
C SER A 22 5.73 13.07 4.54
N GLY A 23 4.50 13.18 5.01
CA GLY A 23 3.92 12.23 5.95
C GLY A 23 2.41 12.21 5.81
N ASN A 24 1.84 11.09 6.21
CA ASN A 24 0.40 10.88 6.18
C ASN A 24 -0.09 10.19 7.45
N ILE A 25 -1.37 10.33 7.72
CA ILE A 25 -2.10 9.53 8.71
C ILE A 25 -3.49 9.24 8.14
N ALA A 26 -3.98 8.02 8.34
CA ALA A 26 -5.30 7.60 7.91
C ALA A 26 -6.05 6.86 9.02
N ILE A 27 -7.37 6.95 8.98
CA ILE A 27 -8.26 6.13 9.81
C ILE A 27 -9.23 5.44 8.86
N THR A 28 -9.26 4.12 8.88
CA THR A 28 -10.14 3.30 8.04
C THR A 28 -11.07 2.48 8.91
N SER A 29 -12.26 2.16 8.39
CA SER A 29 -13.19 1.26 9.09
C SER A 29 -12.75 -0.20 9.04
N ASP A 30 -11.84 -0.52 8.12
CA ASP A 30 -11.22 -1.83 7.93
C ASP A 30 -9.95 -1.62 7.09
N TYR A 31 -8.84 -2.20 7.51
CA TYR A 31 -7.64 -2.25 6.70
C TYR A 31 -7.71 -3.47 5.79
N VAL A 32 -7.90 -3.23 4.50
CA VAL A 32 -7.96 -4.29 3.49
C VAL A 32 -6.73 -4.21 2.58
N TRP A 33 -5.92 -5.25 2.57
CA TRP A 33 -4.77 -5.41 1.71
C TRP A 33 -4.99 -6.57 0.74
N ARG A 34 -4.88 -6.33 -0.56
CA ARG A 34 -5.11 -7.34 -1.63
C ARG A 34 -6.41 -8.15 -1.44
N GLY A 35 -7.49 -7.46 -1.04
CA GLY A 35 -8.79 -8.07 -0.80
C GLY A 35 -8.98 -8.78 0.54
N MET A 36 -7.95 -8.84 1.37
CA MET A 36 -7.97 -9.48 2.68
C MET A 36 -7.99 -8.44 3.80
N THR A 37 -8.92 -8.57 4.75
CA THR A 37 -8.89 -7.74 5.96
C THR A 37 -7.65 -8.07 6.78
N GLN A 38 -6.94 -7.04 7.22
CA GLN A 38 -5.76 -7.15 8.08
C GLN A 38 -6.10 -6.92 9.56
N ASN A 39 -7.36 -6.55 9.84
CA ASN A 39 -7.79 -6.17 11.18
C ASN A 39 -9.15 -6.77 11.56
N ALA A 40 -9.46 -7.97 11.05
CA ALA A 40 -10.72 -8.69 11.28
C ALA A 40 -11.99 -7.85 11.03
N GLY A 41 -11.91 -6.83 10.18
CA GLY A 41 -12.97 -5.88 9.86
C GLY A 41 -13.20 -4.82 10.95
N ASP A 42 -12.24 -4.61 11.83
CA ASP A 42 -12.23 -3.54 12.82
C ASP A 42 -11.50 -2.29 12.31
N PRO A 43 -11.71 -1.10 12.91
CA PRO A 43 -11.03 0.11 12.52
C PRO A 43 -9.51 0.02 12.64
N SER A 44 -8.82 0.58 11.64
CA SER A 44 -7.36 0.71 11.64
C SER A 44 -6.94 2.17 11.57
N VAL A 45 -5.84 2.48 12.26
CA VAL A 45 -5.10 3.72 12.14
C VAL A 45 -3.76 3.40 11.50
N SER A 46 -3.43 4.11 10.44
CA SER A 46 -2.16 3.96 9.73
C SER A 46 -1.49 5.30 9.48
N GLY A 47 -0.22 5.27 9.16
CA GLY A 47 0.51 6.46 8.79
C GLY A 47 1.96 6.17 8.47
N GLY A 48 2.61 7.11 7.79
CA GLY A 48 3.97 6.93 7.33
C GLY A 48 4.70 8.23 7.06
N PHE A 49 5.96 8.08 6.71
CA PHE A 49 6.83 9.15 6.26
C PHE A 49 7.59 8.71 5.02
N ASP A 50 7.70 9.63 4.06
CA ASP A 50 8.37 9.43 2.79
C ASP A 50 9.43 10.50 2.59
N LEU A 51 10.60 10.09 2.11
CA LEU A 51 11.65 10.93 1.56
C LEU A 51 11.75 10.66 0.07
N GLU A 52 11.71 11.70 -0.72
CA GLU A 52 11.83 11.64 -2.18
C GLU A 52 12.79 12.71 -2.67
N ASP A 53 13.66 12.39 -3.61
CA ASP A 53 14.52 13.35 -4.28
C ASP A 53 14.09 13.64 -5.72
N ASP A 54 14.56 14.75 -6.29
CA ASP A 54 14.22 15.19 -7.64
C ASP A 54 14.65 14.22 -8.74
N SER A 55 15.50 13.22 -8.43
CA SER A 55 15.86 12.16 -9.38
C SER A 55 14.80 11.09 -9.52
N GLY A 56 13.85 11.02 -8.58
CA GLY A 56 12.83 9.98 -8.47
C GLY A 56 13.18 8.84 -7.51
N PHE A 57 14.32 8.91 -6.84
CA PHE A 57 14.62 7.97 -5.75
C PHE A 57 13.79 8.31 -4.51
N TYR A 58 13.20 7.31 -3.91
CA TYR A 58 12.43 7.46 -2.68
C TYR A 58 12.75 6.35 -1.67
N LEU A 59 12.48 6.66 -0.41
CA LEU A 59 12.44 5.70 0.68
C LEU A 59 11.40 6.14 1.70
N GLY A 60 10.81 5.17 2.40
CA GLY A 60 9.79 5.49 3.39
C GLY A 60 9.61 4.40 4.42
N VAL A 61 8.78 4.75 5.40
CA VAL A 61 8.28 3.84 6.42
C VAL A 61 6.78 4.05 6.58
N TRP A 62 6.04 2.98 6.77
CA TRP A 62 4.62 3.01 7.04
C TRP A 62 4.28 2.02 8.15
N ALA A 63 3.22 2.29 8.90
CA ALA A 63 2.74 1.42 9.95
C ALA A 63 1.23 1.45 10.07
N ALA A 64 0.65 0.32 10.48
CA ALA A 64 -0.77 0.20 10.83
C ALA A 64 -0.96 -0.74 12.02
N ASN A 65 -2.06 -0.57 12.74
CA ASN A 65 -2.50 -1.63 13.63
C ASN A 65 -3.17 -2.73 12.83
N VAL A 66 -2.78 -3.97 13.11
CA VAL A 66 -3.35 -5.19 12.54
C VAL A 66 -3.79 -6.14 13.64
N SER A 67 -4.65 -7.11 13.31
CA SER A 67 -5.09 -8.15 14.25
C SER A 67 -4.56 -9.49 13.82
N ALA A 68 -3.93 -10.20 14.75
CA ALA A 68 -3.31 -11.50 14.52
C ALA A 68 -4.31 -12.65 14.38
N ASP A 69 -5.58 -12.47 14.71
CA ASP A 69 -6.49 -13.60 14.87
C ASP A 69 -7.85 -13.43 14.20
N ASP A 70 -8.19 -14.45 13.38
CA ASP A 70 -9.57 -14.81 13.05
C ASP A 70 -10.25 -15.61 14.22
N ASP A 71 -9.52 -15.91 15.29
CA ASP A 71 -10.01 -16.68 16.42
C ASP A 71 -10.22 -15.77 17.65
N ASP A 72 -11.48 -15.46 17.95
CA ASP A 72 -11.95 -14.71 19.13
C ASP A 72 -11.43 -15.26 20.49
N THR A 73 -10.62 -16.32 20.49
CA THR A 73 -10.14 -16.97 21.70
C THR A 73 -8.90 -16.32 22.33
N VAL A 74 -8.21 -15.43 21.61
CA VAL A 74 -7.07 -14.66 22.13
C VAL A 74 -7.38 -13.16 22.12
N ALA A 75 -8.33 -12.75 22.95
CA ALA A 75 -8.62 -11.35 23.15
C ALA A 75 -7.36 -10.59 23.57
N GLY A 76 -6.85 -9.73 22.69
CA GLY A 76 -5.77 -8.80 22.99
C GLY A 76 -4.46 -8.98 22.19
N SER A 77 -4.41 -9.83 21.18
CA SER A 77 -3.25 -9.95 20.29
C SER A 77 -3.28 -8.91 19.16
N GLY A 78 -3.60 -7.67 19.48
CA GLY A 78 -3.34 -6.57 18.56
C GLY A 78 -1.87 -6.52 18.23
N SER A 79 -1.55 -6.46 16.94
CA SER A 79 -0.19 -6.31 16.42
C SER A 79 -0.07 -5.02 15.63
N MET A 80 1.11 -4.76 15.19
CA MET A 80 1.44 -3.65 14.29
C MET A 80 2.14 -4.23 13.07
N GLU A 81 1.76 -3.77 11.90
CA GLU A 81 2.53 -3.89 10.68
C GLU A 81 3.44 -2.67 10.61
N LEU A 82 4.69 -2.90 10.28
CA LEU A 82 5.69 -1.87 10.07
C LEU A 82 6.45 -2.20 8.78
N ASP A 83 6.32 -1.33 7.80
CA ASP A 83 6.92 -1.48 6.49
C ASP A 83 8.07 -0.51 6.31
N GLY A 84 9.14 -1.01 5.72
CA GLY A 84 10.23 -0.20 5.21
C GLY A 84 10.36 -0.41 3.72
N TYR A 85 10.40 0.67 2.94
CA TYR A 85 10.47 0.57 1.49
C TYR A 85 11.42 1.59 0.89
N LEU A 86 11.90 1.26 -0.30
CA LEU A 86 12.70 2.15 -1.13
C LEU A 86 12.46 1.82 -2.60
N GLY A 87 12.64 2.82 -3.46
CA GLY A 87 12.43 2.61 -4.87
C GLY A 87 12.89 3.76 -5.73
N TYR A 88 12.56 3.64 -7.00
CA TYR A 88 12.83 4.63 -8.00
C TYR A 88 11.66 4.74 -8.97
N SER A 89 11.07 5.91 -9.06
CA SER A 89 9.99 6.22 -9.98
C SER A 89 10.47 7.17 -11.08
N GLY A 90 9.86 7.09 -12.24
CA GLY A 90 10.17 7.97 -13.34
C GLY A 90 9.10 8.02 -14.41
N SER A 91 9.14 9.05 -15.24
CA SER A 91 8.19 9.24 -16.34
C SER A 91 8.90 9.08 -17.68
N PHE A 92 8.25 8.40 -18.62
CA PHE A 92 8.68 8.36 -20.03
C PHE A 92 8.17 9.60 -20.78
N ASN A 93 6.99 10.09 -20.40
CA ASN A 93 6.32 11.29 -20.89
C ASN A 93 5.19 11.67 -19.93
N ASP A 94 4.37 12.66 -20.29
CA ASP A 94 3.28 13.18 -19.43
C ASP A 94 2.17 12.15 -19.12
N ASP A 95 2.06 11.09 -19.89
CA ASP A 95 0.99 10.09 -19.80
C ASP A 95 1.49 8.67 -19.46
N ALA A 96 2.80 8.49 -19.24
CA ALA A 96 3.38 7.17 -19.01
C ALA A 96 4.55 7.22 -18.02
N GLY A 97 4.56 6.31 -17.06
CA GLY A 97 5.56 6.22 -16.03
C GLY A 97 5.89 4.80 -15.61
N TYR A 98 6.78 4.70 -14.67
CA TYR A 98 7.15 3.43 -14.02
C TYR A 98 7.58 3.67 -12.58
N ASP A 99 7.46 2.63 -11.79
CA ASP A 99 7.96 2.55 -10.42
C ASP A 99 8.54 1.17 -10.18
N ILE A 100 9.76 1.11 -9.69
CA ILE A 100 10.43 -0.12 -9.25
C ILE A 100 10.92 0.06 -7.83
N GLY A 101 10.62 -0.89 -6.96
CA GLY A 101 11.00 -0.77 -5.57
C GLY A 101 11.08 -2.12 -4.84
N TYR A 102 11.46 -2.00 -3.61
CA TYR A 102 11.55 -3.07 -2.63
C TYR A 102 10.80 -2.66 -1.38
N ILE A 103 10.10 -3.59 -0.78
CA ILE A 103 9.39 -3.41 0.48
C ILE A 103 9.60 -4.60 1.38
N ALA A 104 9.86 -4.33 2.66
CA ALA A 104 9.89 -5.31 3.73
C ALA A 104 8.69 -5.06 4.65
N TYR A 105 7.82 -6.05 4.75
CA TYR A 105 6.70 -6.09 5.68
C TYR A 105 7.17 -6.77 6.97
N THR A 106 7.07 -6.10 8.10
CA THR A 106 7.49 -6.63 9.38
C THR A 106 6.38 -6.54 10.43
N TYR A 107 6.25 -7.59 11.22
CA TYR A 107 5.21 -7.71 12.25
C TYR A 107 5.87 -7.92 13.62
N PRO A 108 6.19 -6.85 14.37
CA PRO A 108 6.81 -6.96 15.69
C PRO A 108 6.05 -7.92 16.61
N ASN A 109 6.77 -8.90 17.14
CA ASN A 109 6.30 -10.08 17.91
C ASN A 109 5.71 -11.25 17.10
N TYR A 110 5.68 -11.15 15.75
CA TYR A 110 5.23 -12.19 14.85
C TYR A 110 6.18 -12.35 13.66
N ASP A 111 7.47 -12.51 13.94
CA ASP A 111 8.56 -12.59 12.93
C ASP A 111 8.31 -13.66 11.84
N SER A 112 7.44 -14.66 12.11
CA SER A 112 7.04 -15.66 11.12
C SER A 112 6.10 -15.13 10.04
N TRP A 113 5.62 -13.93 10.17
CA TRP A 113 4.77 -13.24 9.19
C TRP A 113 5.55 -12.26 8.34
N ASP A 114 6.81 -11.98 8.72
CA ASP A 114 7.66 -11.08 7.97
C ASP A 114 7.90 -11.64 6.57
N PHE A 115 7.81 -10.76 5.58
CA PHE A 115 8.12 -11.09 4.20
C PHE A 115 8.57 -9.85 3.43
N GLU A 116 9.09 -10.08 2.25
CA GLU A 116 9.67 -9.03 1.41
C GLU A 116 9.22 -9.20 -0.03
N GLU A 117 9.13 -8.07 -0.75
CA GLU A 117 8.78 -8.07 -2.17
C GLU A 117 9.65 -7.09 -2.95
N VAL A 118 9.93 -7.45 -4.20
CA VAL A 118 10.39 -6.50 -5.22
C VAL A 118 9.23 -6.27 -6.17
N TYR A 119 8.90 -5.02 -6.43
CA TYR A 119 7.78 -4.69 -7.29
C TYR A 119 8.17 -3.83 -8.49
N LEU A 120 7.36 -3.92 -9.53
CA LEU A 120 7.45 -3.12 -10.74
C LEU A 120 6.04 -2.75 -11.19
N THR A 121 5.82 -1.46 -11.33
CA THR A 121 4.56 -0.90 -11.87
C THR A 121 4.86 -0.10 -13.12
N PHE A 122 3.99 -0.23 -14.12
CA PHE A 122 3.91 0.67 -15.27
C PHE A 122 2.54 1.30 -15.32
N ASP A 123 2.50 2.58 -15.59
CA ASP A 123 1.27 3.34 -15.83
C ASP A 123 1.25 3.93 -17.24
N PHE A 124 0.08 3.98 -17.86
CA PHE A 124 -0.15 4.52 -19.18
C PHE A 124 -1.59 4.99 -19.35
N TYR A 125 -1.79 6.30 -19.49
CA TYR A 125 -3.12 6.94 -19.65
C TYR A 125 -4.14 6.51 -18.57
N GLY A 126 -3.71 6.44 -17.31
CA GLY A 126 -4.55 6.04 -16.18
C GLY A 126 -4.73 4.54 -16.02
N VAL A 127 -4.29 3.71 -16.97
CA VAL A 127 -4.18 2.26 -16.79
C VAL A 127 -2.84 1.95 -16.13
N TYR A 128 -2.83 1.13 -15.09
CA TYR A 128 -1.58 0.62 -14.53
C TYR A 128 -1.56 -0.92 -14.51
N VAL A 129 -0.35 -1.45 -14.56
CA VAL A 129 -0.06 -2.88 -14.38
C VAL A 129 1.08 -2.97 -13.37
N SER A 130 0.85 -3.71 -12.31
CA SER A 130 1.82 -3.94 -11.25
C SER A 130 2.10 -5.43 -11.07
N TYR A 131 3.34 -5.75 -10.77
CA TYR A 131 3.78 -7.08 -10.37
C TYR A 131 4.69 -6.97 -9.17
N ALA A 132 4.39 -7.71 -8.10
CA ALA A 132 5.21 -7.84 -6.91
C ALA A 132 5.69 -9.30 -6.82
N ALA A 133 6.98 -9.47 -6.93
CA ALA A 133 7.64 -10.76 -6.76
C ALA A 133 7.95 -10.98 -5.29
N GLY A 134 7.31 -11.97 -4.69
CA GLY A 134 7.60 -12.39 -3.32
C GLY A 134 9.01 -12.95 -3.19
N MET A 135 9.74 -12.56 -2.17
CA MET A 135 11.07 -13.09 -1.87
C MET A 135 10.97 -14.30 -0.96
N ASP A 136 11.98 -15.16 -1.00
CA ASP A 136 12.09 -16.42 -0.24
C ASP A 136 10.90 -17.37 -0.48
N SER A 137 9.86 -17.29 0.31
CA SER A 137 8.67 -18.15 0.19
C SER A 137 7.37 -17.34 0.12
N ALA A 138 7.46 -16.03 -0.01
CA ALA A 138 6.29 -15.18 -0.21
C ALA A 138 5.68 -15.40 -1.61
N ASN A 139 4.37 -15.27 -1.71
CA ASN A 139 3.67 -15.42 -2.98
C ASN A 139 3.82 -14.18 -3.85
N ASP A 140 3.75 -14.39 -5.17
CA ASP A 140 3.72 -13.29 -6.13
C ASP A 140 2.32 -12.67 -6.23
N TYR A 141 2.26 -11.37 -6.50
CA TYR A 141 1.02 -10.66 -6.75
C TYR A 141 1.08 -9.84 -8.02
N TYR A 142 0.01 -9.83 -8.79
CA TYR A 142 -0.14 -8.91 -9.90
C TYR A 142 -1.48 -8.18 -9.83
N GLU A 143 -1.49 -6.94 -10.33
CA GLU A 143 -2.68 -6.11 -10.40
C GLU A 143 -2.72 -5.33 -11.70
N VAL A 144 -3.91 -5.16 -12.23
CA VAL A 144 -4.21 -4.22 -13.29
C VAL A 144 -5.35 -3.32 -12.83
N GLY A 145 -5.20 -2.04 -13.06
CA GLY A 145 -6.23 -1.08 -12.69
C GLY A 145 -6.34 0.10 -13.65
N TYR A 146 -7.37 0.89 -13.43
CA TYR A 146 -7.63 2.12 -14.16
C TYR A 146 -8.14 3.19 -13.19
N GLY A 147 -7.58 4.37 -13.30
CA GLY A 147 -7.99 5.56 -12.58
C GLY A 147 -8.35 6.71 -13.51
N VAL A 148 -9.34 7.50 -13.15
CA VAL A 148 -9.76 8.68 -13.92
C VAL A 148 -10.34 9.75 -13.02
N ASP A 149 -9.97 10.99 -13.27
CA ASP A 149 -10.57 12.14 -12.59
C ASP A 149 -12.05 12.25 -12.90
N ALA A 150 -12.88 12.37 -11.87
CA ALA A 150 -14.33 12.36 -11.97
C ALA A 150 -14.96 13.40 -11.02
N GLY A 151 -15.19 14.60 -11.52
CA GLY A 151 -15.76 15.70 -10.75
C GLY A 151 -14.77 16.28 -9.73
N PRO A 152 -15.09 16.32 -8.43
CA PRO A 152 -14.16 16.84 -7.41
C PRO A 152 -13.13 15.82 -6.91
N GLY A 153 -13.19 14.57 -7.38
CA GLY A 153 -12.36 13.47 -6.95
C GLY A 153 -11.93 12.58 -8.11
N SER A 154 -11.50 11.38 -7.81
CA SER A 154 -11.08 10.37 -8.79
C SER A 154 -11.81 9.04 -8.60
N PHE A 155 -12.12 8.37 -9.69
CA PHE A 155 -12.71 7.03 -9.69
C PHE A 155 -11.65 6.01 -10.07
N SER A 156 -11.61 4.90 -9.33
CA SER A 156 -10.67 3.81 -9.56
C SER A 156 -11.36 2.45 -9.59
N ILE A 157 -10.80 1.55 -10.40
CA ILE A 157 -11.16 0.13 -10.42
C ILE A 157 -9.90 -0.69 -10.63
N SER A 158 -9.76 -1.80 -9.90
CA SER A 158 -8.68 -2.74 -10.14
C SER A 158 -9.12 -4.20 -9.99
N TYR A 159 -8.32 -5.06 -10.59
CA TYR A 159 -8.33 -6.50 -10.41
C TYR A 159 -6.92 -6.96 -10.10
N GLY A 160 -6.78 -7.74 -9.04
CA GLY A 160 -5.53 -8.37 -8.64
C GLY A 160 -5.69 -9.86 -8.40
N ASP A 161 -4.56 -10.56 -8.46
CA ASP A 161 -4.48 -11.98 -8.12
C ASP A 161 -3.19 -12.23 -7.31
N TYR A 162 -3.35 -12.91 -6.21
CA TYR A 162 -2.29 -13.26 -5.30
C TYR A 162 -2.11 -14.78 -5.34
N ASP A 163 -0.96 -15.21 -5.83
CA ASP A 163 -0.64 -16.61 -6.05
C ASP A 163 -1.01 -17.48 -4.86
N ASN A 164 -1.64 -18.62 -5.12
CA ASN A 164 -2.14 -19.58 -4.12
C ASN A 164 -3.13 -19.03 -3.08
N THR A 165 -3.53 -17.76 -3.16
CA THR A 165 -4.44 -17.11 -2.20
C THR A 165 -5.77 -16.79 -2.84
N GLY A 166 -5.75 -16.15 -4.02
CA GLY A 166 -6.95 -15.81 -4.77
C GLY A 166 -6.95 -14.41 -5.36
N SER A 167 -8.03 -14.08 -6.05
CA SER A 167 -8.19 -12.80 -6.73
C SER A 167 -9.07 -11.83 -5.96
N ASN A 168 -8.83 -10.54 -6.18
CA ASN A 168 -9.56 -9.44 -5.58
C ASN A 168 -9.99 -8.39 -6.60
N TYR A 169 -10.98 -7.60 -6.24
CA TYR A 169 -11.46 -6.46 -7.00
C TYR A 169 -11.59 -5.26 -6.08
N LEU A 170 -11.17 -4.10 -6.55
CA LEU A 170 -11.40 -2.84 -5.87
C LEU A 170 -12.22 -1.90 -6.75
N ILE A 171 -13.11 -1.13 -6.14
CA ILE A 171 -13.75 0.04 -6.73
C ILE A 171 -13.65 1.16 -5.70
N GLY A 172 -13.04 2.27 -6.08
CA GLY A 172 -12.80 3.42 -5.23
C GLY A 172 -13.35 4.72 -5.81
N TYR A 173 -13.61 5.67 -4.94
CA TYR A 173 -13.81 7.08 -5.26
C TYR A 173 -13.21 7.89 -4.11
N ASP A 174 -12.25 8.78 -4.43
CA ASP A 174 -11.50 9.63 -3.50
C ASP A 174 -11.86 11.10 -3.68
#